data_560ae70c74e99b036fbf3d31a50d0761
#
_entry.id   560ae70c74e99b036fbf3d31a50d0761
#
_cell.length_a   1.000
_cell.length_b   1.000
_cell.length_c   1.000
_cell.angle_alpha   90.00
_cell.angle_beta   90.00
_cell.angle_gamma   90.00
#
_symmetry.space_group_name_H-M   'P 1'
#
loop_
_entity.id
_entity.type
_entity.pdbx_description
1 polymer ?
#
loop_
_entity_poly.entity_id
_entity_poly.type
_entity_poly.pdbx_seq_one_letter_code
_entity_poly.pdbx_strand_id
1 'polypeptide(L)'
;FVIGFDINKKRVKELNSGIDKNLEFNKKELKTSKKLFFTNSINQLKSANCFIITVPTPIDKFKKPDLTPLLNASKIIGKIIKKNDLIIYESTVYPGCIEEVCVPVLENFSKLIFNKDFFCGYSPERINPGDKKHTISNIKKVTSGSTPKIATKIDNLYNEIITAGTHKASSIKVAEAAKVIENTQRDLNIALVNELSILFNKLNIDTQEVLEAAGSKWNFLPFK
;
A
#
# COMPACT_ATOMS: atom_id res chain seq x y z
N PHE A 1 18.09 0.60 -11.08
CA PHE A 1 18.49 -0.57 -10.32
C PHE A 1 17.56 -0.71 -9.12
N VAL A 2 16.98 -1.87 -8.90
CA VAL A 2 15.98 -2.11 -7.86
C VAL A 2 16.47 -3.22 -6.91
N ILE A 3 16.33 -3.00 -5.61
CA ILE A 3 16.69 -3.94 -4.57
C ILE A 3 15.41 -4.35 -3.84
N GLY A 4 15.02 -5.63 -3.99
CA GLY A 4 13.97 -6.22 -3.18
C GLY A 4 14.56 -6.70 -1.86
N PHE A 5 14.15 -6.08 -0.75
CA PHE A 5 14.61 -6.46 0.58
C PHE A 5 13.51 -7.16 1.36
N ASP A 6 13.84 -8.30 1.95
CA ASP A 6 12.96 -9.00 2.90
C ASP A 6 13.80 -9.57 4.06
N ILE A 7 13.28 -9.48 5.28
CA ILE A 7 13.90 -10.09 6.46
C ILE A 7 13.87 -11.64 6.40
N ASN A 8 12.94 -12.21 5.65
CA ASN A 8 12.79 -13.65 5.49
C ASN A 8 13.79 -14.21 4.48
N LYS A 9 14.87 -14.80 4.96
CA LYS A 9 15.93 -15.42 4.16
C LYS A 9 15.41 -16.45 3.17
N LYS A 10 14.37 -17.23 3.55
CA LYS A 10 13.77 -18.23 2.69
C LYS A 10 13.06 -17.59 1.50
N ARG A 11 12.28 -16.53 1.74
CA ARG A 11 11.61 -15.76 0.69
C ARG A 11 12.62 -15.17 -0.30
N VAL A 12 13.69 -14.56 0.21
CA VAL A 12 14.77 -14.01 -0.63
C VAL A 12 15.42 -15.09 -1.51
N LYS A 13 15.69 -16.28 -0.94
CA LYS A 13 16.27 -17.41 -1.71
C LYS A 13 15.31 -17.89 -2.80
N GLU A 14 14.02 -18.01 -2.50
CA GLU A 14 12.98 -18.42 -3.46
C GLU A 14 12.89 -17.43 -4.63
N LEU A 15 12.78 -16.13 -4.35
CA LEU A 15 12.71 -15.09 -5.37
C LEU A 15 13.96 -15.03 -6.26
N ASN A 16 15.16 -15.15 -5.69
CA ASN A 16 16.41 -15.22 -6.45
C ASN A 16 16.49 -16.48 -7.34
N SER A 17 15.78 -17.55 -6.95
CA SER A 17 15.66 -18.77 -7.77
C SER A 17 14.55 -18.66 -8.84
N GLY A 18 13.81 -17.54 -8.86
CA GLY A 18 12.68 -17.33 -9.76
C GLY A 18 11.41 -18.04 -9.33
N ILE A 19 11.24 -18.26 -8.02
CA ILE A 19 10.05 -18.89 -7.44
C ILE A 19 9.29 -17.83 -6.63
N ASP A 20 8.08 -17.50 -7.09
CA ASP A 20 7.14 -16.68 -6.36
C ASP A 20 5.98 -17.52 -5.82
N LYS A 21 5.97 -17.76 -4.49
CA LYS A 21 4.91 -18.55 -3.85
C LYS A 21 3.55 -17.83 -3.78
N ASN A 22 3.55 -16.52 -3.93
CA ASN A 22 2.31 -15.74 -3.97
C ASN A 22 1.64 -15.83 -5.34
N LEU A 23 2.32 -16.42 -6.36
CA LEU A 23 1.83 -16.59 -7.73
C LEU A 23 1.48 -15.27 -8.44
N GLU A 24 2.05 -14.16 -7.99
CA GLU A 24 1.89 -12.85 -8.63
C GLU A 24 2.78 -12.73 -9.90
N PHE A 25 3.99 -13.31 -9.84
CA PHE A 25 4.94 -13.29 -10.95
C PHE A 25 5.39 -14.69 -11.32
N ASN A 26 5.47 -14.94 -12.62
CA ASN A 26 6.04 -16.19 -13.12
C ASN A 26 7.59 -16.10 -13.17
N LYS A 27 8.22 -17.26 -13.33
CA LYS A 27 9.69 -17.39 -13.35
C LYS A 27 10.35 -16.56 -14.47
N LYS A 28 9.67 -16.40 -15.60
CA LYS A 28 10.19 -15.63 -16.73
C LYS A 28 10.22 -14.15 -16.39
N GLU A 29 9.16 -13.64 -15.82
CA GLU A 29 9.04 -12.23 -15.40
C GLU A 29 10.10 -11.87 -14.37
N LEU A 30 10.27 -12.68 -13.30
CA LEU A 30 11.29 -12.45 -12.29
C LEU A 30 12.71 -12.47 -12.86
N LYS A 31 13.00 -13.31 -13.85
CA LYS A 31 14.34 -13.43 -14.48
C LYS A 31 14.60 -12.41 -15.58
N THR A 32 13.57 -11.80 -16.16
CA THR A 32 13.72 -10.84 -17.25
C THR A 32 14.32 -9.52 -16.77
N SER A 33 14.09 -9.14 -15.52
CA SER A 33 14.61 -7.89 -14.97
C SER A 33 16.07 -8.02 -14.52
N LYS A 34 17.01 -7.74 -15.43
CA LYS A 34 18.47 -7.72 -15.15
C LYS A 34 18.88 -6.67 -14.09
N LYS A 35 17.98 -5.74 -13.76
CA LYS A 35 18.24 -4.64 -12.80
C LYS A 35 17.60 -4.86 -11.44
N LEU A 36 16.97 -6.03 -11.21
CA LEU A 36 16.33 -6.41 -9.95
C LEU A 36 17.12 -7.54 -9.29
N PHE A 37 17.42 -7.41 -8.01
CA PHE A 37 17.90 -8.51 -7.18
C PHE A 37 17.27 -8.47 -5.80
N PHE A 38 17.24 -9.61 -5.12
CA PHE A 38 16.64 -9.75 -3.80
C PHE A 38 17.71 -10.02 -2.75
N THR A 39 17.56 -9.40 -1.57
CA THR A 39 18.51 -9.52 -0.48
C THR A 39 17.85 -9.45 0.90
N ASN A 40 18.51 -10.03 1.89
CA ASN A 40 18.21 -9.81 3.31
C ASN A 40 19.33 -9.03 4.03
N SER A 41 20.29 -8.49 3.28
CA SER A 41 21.39 -7.70 3.82
C SER A 41 21.09 -6.20 3.80
N ILE A 42 20.95 -5.60 4.98
CA ILE A 42 20.72 -4.15 5.14
C ILE A 42 21.86 -3.33 4.49
N ASN A 43 23.10 -3.85 4.49
CA ASN A 43 24.23 -3.12 3.89
C ASN A 43 24.03 -2.86 2.39
N GLN A 44 23.35 -3.74 1.67
CA GLN A 44 23.08 -3.57 0.25
C GLN A 44 22.07 -2.44 -0.02
N LEU A 45 21.23 -2.09 0.96
CA LEU A 45 20.28 -0.99 0.83
C LEU A 45 20.93 0.40 0.87
N LYS A 46 22.17 0.52 1.37
CA LYS A 46 22.86 1.81 1.51
C LYS A 46 23.08 2.54 0.18
N SER A 47 23.06 1.83 -0.94
CA SER A 47 23.17 2.42 -2.29
C SER A 47 21.87 3.03 -2.79
N ALA A 48 20.72 2.68 -2.19
CA ALA A 48 19.42 3.23 -2.56
C ALA A 48 19.27 4.70 -2.11
N ASN A 49 18.39 5.41 -2.78
CA ASN A 49 17.98 6.78 -2.47
C ASN A 49 16.46 6.96 -2.48
N CYS A 50 15.73 5.92 -2.84
CA CYS A 50 14.28 5.85 -2.74
C CYS A 50 13.92 4.50 -2.11
N PHE A 51 13.17 4.53 -1.02
CA PHE A 51 12.75 3.36 -0.26
C PHE A 51 11.23 3.27 -0.31
N ILE A 52 10.70 2.13 -0.77
CA ILE A 52 9.26 1.85 -0.77
C ILE A 52 9.00 0.79 0.28
N ILE A 53 8.20 1.10 1.30
CA ILE A 53 7.89 0.23 2.43
C ILE A 53 6.50 -0.38 2.23
N THR A 54 6.46 -1.71 2.07
CA THR A 54 5.26 -2.49 1.76
C THR A 54 4.99 -3.59 2.80
N VAL A 55 5.41 -3.37 4.04
CA VAL A 55 5.23 -4.34 5.12
C VAL A 55 3.77 -4.46 5.53
N PRO A 56 3.32 -5.63 6.04
CA PRO A 56 1.95 -5.80 6.50
C PRO A 56 1.67 -4.95 7.75
N THR A 57 0.40 -4.59 7.94
CA THR A 57 -0.13 -3.98 9.16
C THR A 57 -1.21 -4.91 9.72
N PRO A 58 -0.85 -5.96 10.48
CA PRO A 58 -1.80 -6.87 11.09
C PRO A 58 -2.57 -6.17 12.21
N ILE A 59 -3.59 -6.85 12.73
CA ILE A 59 -4.30 -6.44 13.94
C ILE A 59 -3.86 -7.28 15.12
N ASP A 60 -3.82 -6.69 16.31
CA ASP A 60 -3.57 -7.38 17.56
C ASP A 60 -4.85 -8.11 18.08
N LYS A 61 -4.72 -8.79 19.21
CA LYS A 61 -5.84 -9.49 19.87
C LYS A 61 -7.00 -8.56 20.30
N PHE A 62 -6.77 -7.26 20.34
CA PHE A 62 -7.78 -6.24 20.66
C PHE A 62 -8.32 -5.55 19.40
N LYS A 63 -8.03 -6.09 18.21
CA LYS A 63 -8.41 -5.54 16.90
C LYS A 63 -7.83 -4.14 16.64
N LYS A 64 -6.70 -3.80 17.29
CA LYS A 64 -5.95 -2.58 17.03
C LYS A 64 -4.85 -2.84 15.99
N PRO A 65 -4.52 -1.88 15.11
CA PRO A 65 -3.41 -2.03 14.18
C PRO A 65 -2.09 -2.29 14.91
N ASP A 66 -1.41 -3.38 14.56
CA ASP A 66 -0.05 -3.65 15.02
C ASP A 66 0.95 -2.98 14.06
N LEU A 67 1.53 -1.87 14.51
CA LEU A 67 2.51 -1.11 13.76
C LEU A 67 3.94 -1.66 13.89
N THR A 68 4.16 -2.76 14.62
CA THR A 68 5.49 -3.32 14.87
C THR A 68 6.28 -3.57 13.57
N PRO A 69 5.71 -4.18 12.49
CA PRO A 69 6.44 -4.34 11.24
C PRO A 69 6.83 -3.01 10.60
N LEU A 70 5.93 -2.03 10.63
CA LEU A 70 6.14 -0.70 10.05
C LEU A 70 7.24 0.08 10.79
N LEU A 71 7.20 0.06 12.12
CA LEU A 71 8.20 0.69 12.97
C LEU A 71 9.58 0.02 12.83
N ASN A 72 9.63 -1.29 12.71
CA ASN A 72 10.86 -2.02 12.48
C ASN A 72 11.46 -1.70 11.10
N ALA A 73 10.65 -1.62 10.05
CA ALA A 73 11.09 -1.16 8.73
C ALA A 73 11.63 0.27 8.79
N SER A 74 10.91 1.18 9.45
CA SER A 74 11.36 2.57 9.67
C SER A 74 12.67 2.66 10.45
N LYS A 75 12.88 1.81 11.48
CA LYS A 75 14.16 1.71 12.21
C LYS A 75 15.32 1.24 11.32
N ILE A 76 15.07 0.23 10.47
CA ILE A 76 16.07 -0.28 9.54
C ILE A 76 16.47 0.83 8.56
N ILE A 77 15.49 1.47 7.95
CA ILE A 77 15.71 2.54 6.97
C ILE A 77 16.37 3.76 7.64
N GLY A 78 15.91 4.17 8.82
CA GLY A 78 16.49 5.29 9.57
C GLY A 78 18.00 5.16 9.84
N LYS A 79 18.52 3.92 9.95
CA LYS A 79 19.98 3.67 10.14
C LYS A 79 20.82 3.86 8.89
N ILE A 80 20.22 3.96 7.71
CA ILE A 80 20.92 3.94 6.42
C ILE A 80 20.58 5.10 5.49
N ILE A 81 19.49 5.83 5.75
CA ILE A 81 19.10 6.98 4.91
C ILE A 81 20.13 8.09 4.98
N LYS A 82 20.22 8.82 3.88
CA LYS A 82 21.12 9.95 3.64
C LYS A 82 20.32 11.19 3.30
N LYS A 83 20.98 12.33 3.22
CA LYS A 83 20.36 13.58 2.76
C LYS A 83 19.80 13.43 1.36
N ASN A 84 18.59 13.97 1.17
CA ASN A 84 17.77 13.94 -0.04
C ASN A 84 17.15 12.58 -0.38
N ASP A 85 17.26 11.59 0.51
CA ASP A 85 16.55 10.31 0.32
C ASP A 85 15.04 10.48 0.48
N LEU A 86 14.30 9.59 -0.22
CA LEU A 86 12.85 9.55 -0.27
C LEU A 86 12.34 8.23 0.32
N ILE A 87 11.41 8.31 1.26
CA ILE A 87 10.76 7.14 1.87
C ILE A 87 9.28 7.18 1.52
N ILE A 88 8.78 6.17 0.81
CA ILE A 88 7.37 6.04 0.43
C ILE A 88 6.78 4.88 1.20
N TYR A 89 5.68 5.11 1.90
CA TYR A 89 4.94 4.06 2.58
C TYR A 89 3.74 3.64 1.73
N GLU A 90 3.52 2.33 1.61
CA GLU A 90 2.36 1.76 0.93
C GLU A 90 1.47 0.94 1.88
N SER A 91 1.96 0.62 3.07
CA SER A 91 1.21 -0.11 4.10
C SER A 91 -0.05 0.63 4.51
N THR A 92 -1.16 -0.09 4.72
CA THR A 92 -2.41 0.52 5.20
C THR A 92 -2.25 1.01 6.63
N VAL A 93 -2.51 2.30 6.84
CA VAL A 93 -2.37 2.97 8.13
C VAL A 93 -3.52 3.97 8.36
N TYR A 94 -3.72 4.39 9.61
CA TYR A 94 -4.66 5.45 9.97
C TYR A 94 -4.10 6.84 9.66
N PRO A 95 -4.96 7.87 9.50
CA PRO A 95 -4.53 9.25 9.22
C PRO A 95 -3.56 9.81 10.27
N GLY A 96 -2.43 10.32 9.82
CA GLY A 96 -1.36 10.87 10.66
C GLY A 96 -0.27 9.85 11.02
N CYS A 97 -0.46 8.58 10.79
CA CYS A 97 0.49 7.53 11.20
C CYS A 97 1.90 7.76 10.65
N ILE A 98 2.03 8.15 9.38
CA ILE A 98 3.35 8.34 8.78
C ILE A 98 4.08 9.50 9.46
N GLU A 99 3.44 10.67 9.54
CA GLU A 99 4.10 11.89 10.04
C GLU A 99 4.25 11.90 11.55
N GLU A 100 3.29 11.34 12.31
CA GLU A 100 3.26 11.39 13.77
C GLU A 100 3.97 10.20 14.43
N VAL A 101 4.10 9.06 13.72
CA VAL A 101 4.68 7.83 14.30
C VAL A 101 5.93 7.35 13.56
N CYS A 102 5.90 7.25 12.23
CA CYS A 102 7.03 6.72 11.46
C CYS A 102 8.16 7.74 11.32
N VAL A 103 7.84 9.00 11.04
CA VAL A 103 8.85 10.06 10.88
C VAL A 103 9.71 10.25 12.13
N PRO A 104 9.16 10.34 13.36
CA PRO A 104 9.99 10.42 14.58
C PRO A 104 10.96 9.25 14.74
N VAL A 105 10.59 8.04 14.29
CA VAL A 105 11.49 6.88 14.29
C VAL A 105 12.62 7.08 13.28
N LEU A 106 12.31 7.54 12.06
CA LEU A 106 13.33 7.83 11.05
C LEU A 106 14.32 8.90 11.55
N GLU A 107 13.84 10.01 12.12
CA GLU A 107 14.66 11.09 12.67
C GLU A 107 15.54 10.60 13.82
N ASN A 108 14.97 9.82 14.74
CA ASN A 108 15.71 9.30 15.90
C ASN A 108 16.89 8.41 15.48
N PHE A 109 16.72 7.56 14.45
CA PHE A 109 17.78 6.65 14.02
C PHE A 109 18.75 7.24 13.02
N SER A 110 18.32 8.16 12.17
CA SER A 110 19.16 8.79 11.15
C SER A 110 19.88 10.05 11.65
N LYS A 111 19.34 10.72 12.66
CA LYS A 111 19.73 12.08 13.10
C LYS A 111 19.53 13.15 12.01
N LEU A 112 18.74 12.85 10.99
CA LEU A 112 18.36 13.76 9.91
C LEU A 112 17.03 14.42 10.25
N ILE A 113 16.75 15.58 9.64
CA ILE A 113 15.54 16.38 9.87
C ILE A 113 14.56 16.16 8.71
N PHE A 114 13.33 15.78 9.05
CA PHE A 114 12.22 15.64 8.11
C PHE A 114 11.94 16.92 7.35
N ASN A 115 11.61 16.80 6.07
CA ASN A 115 11.35 17.90 5.13
C ASN A 115 12.51 18.87 4.90
N LYS A 116 13.69 18.57 5.45
CA LYS A 116 14.93 19.29 5.21
C LYS A 116 16.00 18.37 4.65
N ASP A 117 16.30 17.30 5.35
CA ASP A 117 17.36 16.37 4.98
C ASP A 117 16.81 15.11 4.28
N PHE A 118 15.61 14.67 4.62
CA PHE A 118 14.91 13.56 3.95
C PHE A 118 13.41 13.87 3.83
N PHE A 119 12.73 13.09 2.99
CA PHE A 119 11.33 13.34 2.64
C PHE A 119 10.53 12.05 2.68
N CYS A 120 9.24 12.17 3.00
CA CYS A 120 8.31 11.04 2.98
C CYS A 120 7.18 11.24 2.00
N GLY A 121 6.57 10.12 1.63
CA GLY A 121 5.30 10.07 0.91
C GLY A 121 4.50 8.85 1.28
N TYR A 122 3.27 8.85 0.80
CA TYR A 122 2.34 7.75 1.00
C TYR A 122 1.57 7.45 -0.28
N SER A 123 1.47 6.17 -0.61
CA SER A 123 0.74 5.69 -1.78
C SER A 123 0.11 4.34 -1.46
N PRO A 124 -1.14 4.31 -0.96
CA PRO A 124 -1.76 3.08 -0.47
C PRO A 124 -1.92 2.03 -1.56
N GLU A 125 -1.76 0.76 -1.17
CA GLU A 125 -2.09 -0.36 -2.04
C GLU A 125 -3.61 -0.50 -2.19
N ARG A 126 -4.06 -0.75 -3.43
CA ARG A 126 -5.47 -0.85 -3.81
C ARG A 126 -5.82 -2.15 -4.53
N ILE A 127 -4.87 -3.08 -4.66
CA ILE A 127 -5.09 -4.39 -5.30
C ILE A 127 -5.86 -5.30 -4.34
N ASN A 128 -6.82 -6.05 -4.89
CA ASN A 128 -7.43 -7.16 -4.18
C ASN A 128 -6.62 -8.43 -4.46
N PRO A 129 -6.10 -9.13 -3.44
CA PRO A 129 -5.35 -10.38 -3.65
C PRO A 129 -6.15 -11.38 -4.48
N GLY A 130 -5.52 -11.92 -5.53
CA GLY A 130 -6.13 -12.88 -6.44
C GLY A 130 -6.98 -12.28 -7.57
N ASP A 131 -7.18 -10.98 -7.61
CA ASP A 131 -7.86 -10.30 -8.73
C ASP A 131 -6.88 -10.14 -9.91
N LYS A 132 -7.09 -10.94 -10.97
CA LYS A 132 -6.27 -10.90 -12.19
C LYS A 132 -6.71 -9.81 -13.17
N LYS A 133 -7.89 -9.23 -12.97
CA LYS A 133 -8.45 -8.19 -13.85
C LYS A 133 -7.96 -6.80 -13.44
N HIS A 134 -7.89 -6.54 -12.14
CA HIS A 134 -7.49 -5.25 -11.58
C HIS A 134 -6.05 -5.35 -11.05
N THR A 135 -5.09 -5.18 -11.95
CA THR A 135 -3.65 -5.23 -11.65
C THR A 135 -3.12 -3.87 -11.23
N ILE A 136 -1.91 -3.84 -10.67
CA ILE A 136 -1.28 -2.59 -10.20
C ILE A 136 -1.23 -1.50 -11.27
N SER A 137 -1.05 -1.85 -12.53
CA SER A 137 -0.92 -0.89 -13.62
C SER A 137 -2.26 -0.31 -14.09
N ASN A 138 -3.37 -1.06 -13.96
CA ASN A 138 -4.67 -0.65 -14.50
C ASN A 138 -5.67 -0.14 -13.45
N ILE A 139 -5.23 0.04 -12.20
CA ILE A 139 -6.00 0.69 -11.13
C ILE A 139 -5.40 2.08 -10.86
N LYS A 140 -6.26 3.11 -10.82
CA LYS A 140 -5.81 4.46 -10.45
C LYS A 140 -5.19 4.46 -9.06
N LYS A 141 -3.93 4.91 -8.94
CA LYS A 141 -3.19 4.91 -7.67
C LYS A 141 -3.24 6.29 -7.01
N VAL A 142 -3.47 6.31 -5.71
CA VAL A 142 -3.37 7.56 -4.93
C VAL A 142 -1.90 7.79 -4.58
N THR A 143 -1.43 9.02 -4.75
CA THR A 143 -0.07 9.45 -4.42
C THR A 143 -0.09 10.68 -3.53
N SER A 144 0.90 10.82 -2.68
CA SER A 144 1.07 12.00 -1.83
C SER A 144 2.51 12.16 -1.39
N GLY A 145 2.86 13.35 -0.94
CA GLY A 145 4.21 13.66 -0.45
C GLY A 145 4.22 14.75 0.61
N SER A 146 5.27 14.76 1.40
CA SER A 146 5.43 15.66 2.54
C SER A 146 5.65 17.13 2.16
N THR A 147 5.97 17.39 0.89
CA THR A 147 6.00 18.75 0.31
C THR A 147 5.42 18.71 -1.11
N PRO A 148 4.97 19.84 -1.69
CA PRO A 148 4.45 19.85 -3.07
C PRO A 148 5.44 19.32 -4.12
N LYS A 149 6.74 19.62 -3.95
CA LYS A 149 7.81 19.13 -4.83
C LYS A 149 7.95 17.60 -4.74
N ILE A 150 7.90 17.07 -3.53
CA ILE A 150 7.99 15.62 -3.27
C ILE A 150 6.74 14.90 -3.75
N ALA A 151 5.56 15.45 -3.52
CA ALA A 151 4.30 14.90 -4.04
C ALA A 151 4.36 14.77 -5.57
N THR A 152 4.85 15.78 -6.28
CA THR A 152 5.01 15.71 -7.73
C THR A 152 6.06 14.67 -8.15
N LYS A 153 7.19 14.56 -7.41
CA LYS A 153 8.22 13.55 -7.69
C LYS A 153 7.67 12.12 -7.55
N ILE A 154 6.89 11.87 -6.49
CA ILE A 154 6.25 10.58 -6.25
C ILE A 154 5.19 10.30 -7.30
N ASP A 155 4.36 11.27 -7.60
CA ASP A 155 3.32 11.17 -8.63
C ASP A 155 3.90 10.79 -9.99
N ASN A 156 4.97 11.45 -10.42
CA ASN A 156 5.67 11.12 -11.66
C ASN A 156 6.25 9.70 -11.64
N LEU A 157 6.84 9.26 -10.51
CA LEU A 157 7.38 7.90 -10.36
C LEU A 157 6.30 6.84 -10.61
N TYR A 158 5.12 7.00 -10.01
CA TYR A 158 4.03 6.03 -10.18
C TYR A 158 3.38 6.15 -11.57
N ASN A 159 3.28 7.33 -12.15
CA ASN A 159 2.74 7.50 -13.51
C ASN A 159 3.57 6.77 -14.58
N GLU A 160 4.84 6.45 -14.34
CA GLU A 160 5.64 5.65 -15.27
C GLU A 160 5.12 4.21 -15.44
N ILE A 161 4.41 3.68 -14.43
CA ILE A 161 3.95 2.27 -14.41
C ILE A 161 2.44 2.13 -14.31
N ILE A 162 1.72 3.15 -13.85
CA ILE A 162 0.25 3.10 -13.66
C ILE A 162 -0.45 3.68 -14.88
N THR A 163 -0.87 2.80 -15.79
CA THR A 163 -1.55 3.21 -17.05
C THR A 163 -2.93 3.82 -16.82
N ALA A 164 -3.60 3.48 -15.70
CA ALA A 164 -4.86 4.09 -15.28
C ALA A 164 -4.70 5.52 -14.71
N GLY A 165 -3.44 6.00 -14.62
CA GLY A 165 -3.10 7.29 -14.05
C GLY A 165 -3.12 7.30 -12.52
N THR A 166 -2.76 8.45 -11.97
CA THR A 166 -2.68 8.68 -10.52
C THR A 166 -3.71 9.72 -10.06
N HIS A 167 -3.93 9.77 -8.75
CA HIS A 167 -4.62 10.86 -8.06
C HIS A 167 -3.68 11.42 -7.01
N LYS A 168 -3.14 12.59 -7.27
CA LYS A 168 -2.24 13.28 -6.33
C LYS A 168 -3.05 13.95 -5.23
N ALA A 169 -3.05 13.37 -4.03
CA ALA A 169 -3.69 13.93 -2.85
C ALA A 169 -2.93 15.17 -2.34
N SER A 170 -3.63 16.06 -1.67
CA SER A 170 -3.09 17.34 -1.16
C SER A 170 -2.09 17.16 0.00
N SER A 171 -2.15 16.04 0.72
CA SER A 171 -1.23 15.70 1.81
C SER A 171 -1.16 14.19 2.05
N ILE A 172 -0.15 13.75 2.81
CA ILE A 172 -0.03 12.36 3.28
C ILE A 172 -1.28 11.98 4.07
N LYS A 173 -1.69 12.81 5.03
CA LYS A 173 -2.86 12.57 5.88
C LYS A 173 -4.17 12.40 5.09
N VAL A 174 -4.36 13.14 4.01
CA VAL A 174 -5.51 12.97 3.10
C VAL A 174 -5.46 11.62 2.39
N ALA A 175 -4.30 11.20 1.90
CA ALA A 175 -4.15 9.90 1.24
C ALA A 175 -4.35 8.72 2.20
N GLU A 176 -3.88 8.84 3.45
CA GLU A 176 -4.13 7.87 4.52
C GLU A 176 -5.64 7.76 4.82
N ALA A 177 -6.32 8.91 5.00
CA ALA A 177 -7.76 8.97 5.25
C ALA A 177 -8.56 8.35 4.09
N ALA A 178 -8.19 8.64 2.84
CA ALA A 178 -8.85 8.08 1.66
C ALA A 178 -8.83 6.55 1.67
N LYS A 179 -7.70 5.92 2.05
CA LYS A 179 -7.61 4.46 2.16
C LYS A 179 -8.52 3.89 3.23
N VAL A 180 -8.60 4.55 4.39
CA VAL A 180 -9.48 4.12 5.49
C VAL A 180 -10.95 4.20 5.06
N ILE A 181 -11.38 5.32 4.47
CA ILE A 181 -12.78 5.52 4.04
C ILE A 181 -13.16 4.55 2.93
N GLU A 182 -12.27 4.28 1.96
CA GLU A 182 -12.50 3.30 0.91
C GLU A 182 -12.78 1.90 1.49
N ASN A 183 -11.98 1.46 2.45
CA ASN A 183 -12.18 0.17 3.10
C ASN A 183 -13.44 0.14 3.98
N THR A 184 -13.67 1.18 4.77
CA THR A 184 -14.84 1.29 5.67
C THR A 184 -16.13 1.30 4.88
N GLN A 185 -16.21 2.06 3.78
CA GLN A 185 -17.40 2.11 2.93
C GLN A 185 -17.72 0.73 2.35
N ARG A 186 -16.70 -0.01 1.86
CA ARG A 186 -16.91 -1.38 1.35
C ARG A 186 -17.38 -2.34 2.44
N ASP A 187 -16.79 -2.28 3.64
CA ASP A 187 -17.15 -3.13 4.77
C ASP A 187 -18.60 -2.89 5.21
N LEU A 188 -19.00 -1.62 5.33
CA LEU A 188 -20.39 -1.26 5.66
C LEU A 188 -21.38 -1.73 4.60
N ASN A 189 -21.03 -1.62 3.32
CA ASN A 189 -21.92 -2.09 2.24
C ASN A 189 -22.09 -3.62 2.29
N ILE A 190 -20.99 -4.35 2.51
CA ILE A 190 -21.04 -5.82 2.66
C ILE A 190 -21.89 -6.20 3.87
N ALA A 191 -21.70 -5.56 5.01
CA ALA A 191 -22.47 -5.81 6.23
C ALA A 191 -23.96 -5.54 5.99
N LEU A 192 -24.31 -4.40 5.36
CA LEU A 192 -25.69 -4.06 5.03
C LEU A 192 -26.36 -5.13 4.14
N VAL A 193 -25.68 -5.54 3.06
CA VAL A 193 -26.25 -6.55 2.14
C VAL A 193 -26.39 -7.89 2.83
N ASN A 194 -25.46 -8.28 3.71
CA ASN A 194 -25.58 -9.51 4.49
C ASN A 194 -26.80 -9.48 5.42
N GLU A 195 -27.05 -8.38 6.14
CA GLU A 195 -28.24 -8.23 7.00
C GLU A 195 -29.54 -8.25 6.17
N LEU A 196 -29.55 -7.56 5.03
CA LEU A 196 -30.71 -7.58 4.10
C LEU A 196 -30.95 -8.98 3.54
N SER A 197 -29.91 -9.74 3.22
CA SER A 197 -30.03 -11.12 2.75
C SER A 197 -30.70 -12.03 3.77
N ILE A 198 -30.37 -11.88 5.06
CA ILE A 198 -31.02 -12.62 6.15
C ILE A 198 -32.51 -12.25 6.25
N LEU A 199 -32.82 -10.97 6.12
CA LEU A 199 -34.20 -10.48 6.16
C LEU A 199 -35.02 -11.00 4.96
N PHE A 200 -34.50 -10.86 3.73
CA PHE A 200 -35.17 -11.27 2.50
C PHE A 200 -35.39 -12.78 2.46
N ASN A 201 -34.45 -13.57 2.96
CA ASN A 201 -34.61 -15.02 3.08
C ASN A 201 -35.82 -15.38 3.97
N LYS A 202 -36.03 -14.69 5.10
CA LYS A 202 -37.17 -14.87 5.98
C LYS A 202 -38.53 -14.49 5.31
N LEU A 203 -38.44 -13.59 4.34
CA LEU A 203 -39.62 -13.11 3.58
C LEU A 203 -39.85 -13.91 2.29
N ASN A 204 -39.04 -14.93 1.99
CA ASN A 204 -39.01 -15.67 0.74
C ASN A 204 -38.83 -14.76 -0.50
N ILE A 205 -37.96 -13.76 -0.39
CA ILE A 205 -37.60 -12.82 -1.46
C ILE A 205 -36.14 -13.09 -1.86
N ASP A 206 -35.86 -13.12 -3.16
CA ASP A 206 -34.50 -13.26 -3.66
C ASP A 206 -33.73 -11.95 -3.52
N THR A 207 -32.59 -12.01 -2.83
CA THR A 207 -31.74 -10.84 -2.55
C THR A 207 -31.18 -10.24 -3.82
N GLN A 208 -30.79 -11.08 -4.79
CA GLN A 208 -30.22 -10.64 -6.05
C GLN A 208 -31.22 -9.84 -6.87
N GLU A 209 -32.45 -10.34 -6.98
CA GLU A 209 -33.55 -9.65 -7.69
C GLU A 209 -33.86 -8.29 -7.05
N VAL A 210 -33.86 -8.19 -5.72
CA VAL A 210 -34.06 -6.92 -5.02
C VAL A 210 -32.95 -5.94 -5.33
N LEU A 211 -31.68 -6.38 -5.29
CA LEU A 211 -30.52 -5.52 -5.57
C LEU A 211 -30.48 -5.08 -7.04
N GLU A 212 -30.86 -5.93 -7.98
CA GLU A 212 -31.00 -5.59 -9.39
C GLU A 212 -32.12 -4.56 -9.63
N ALA A 213 -33.28 -4.77 -9.02
CA ALA A 213 -34.37 -3.81 -9.09
C ALA A 213 -34.03 -2.45 -8.48
N ALA A 214 -33.44 -2.43 -7.30
CA ALA A 214 -32.97 -1.21 -6.64
C ALA A 214 -31.86 -0.53 -7.46
N GLY A 215 -30.93 -1.31 -8.02
CA GLY A 215 -29.82 -0.86 -8.86
C GLY A 215 -30.25 -0.25 -10.21
N SER A 216 -31.52 -0.43 -10.62
CA SER A 216 -32.06 0.24 -11.79
C SER A 216 -32.25 1.75 -11.59
N LYS A 217 -32.24 2.24 -10.33
CA LYS A 217 -32.32 3.66 -10.05
C LYS A 217 -30.97 4.33 -10.23
N TRP A 218 -30.90 5.40 -10.98
CA TRP A 218 -29.67 6.09 -11.39
C TRP A 218 -28.73 6.54 -10.24
N ASN A 219 -29.25 6.79 -9.05
CA ASN A 219 -28.49 7.23 -7.88
C ASN A 219 -28.36 6.15 -6.79
N PHE A 220 -28.70 4.90 -7.10
CA PHE A 220 -28.45 3.78 -6.19
C PHE A 220 -26.98 3.36 -6.29
N LEU A 221 -26.30 3.26 -5.15
CA LEU A 221 -24.92 2.79 -5.13
C LEU A 221 -24.88 1.28 -5.42
N PRO A 222 -24.13 0.83 -6.43
CA PRO A 222 -24.05 -0.60 -6.71
C PRO A 222 -23.29 -1.32 -5.60
N PHE A 223 -23.94 -2.33 -5.02
CA PHE A 223 -23.34 -3.25 -4.06
C PHE A 223 -22.82 -4.51 -4.78
N LYS A 224 -21.79 -4.33 -5.63
CA LYS A 224 -21.18 -5.42 -6.40
C LYS A 224 -19.76 -5.67 -5.95
#